data_dccb9b900b9e057308cbaba7ffd7eec3
#
_entry.id   dccb9b900b9e057308cbaba7ffd7eec3
#
_cell.length_a   1.000
_cell.length_b   1.000
_cell.length_c   1.000
_cell.angle_alpha   90.00
_cell.angle_beta   90.00
_cell.angle_gamma   90.00
#
_symmetry.space_group_name_H-M   'P 1'
#
loop_
_entity.id
_entity.type
_entity.pdbx_description
1 polymer ?
#
loop_
_entity_poly.entity_id
_entity_poly.type
_entity_poly.pdbx_seq_one_letter_code
_entity_poly.pdbx_strand_id
1 'polypeptide(L)'
;MQLTDMKQFFLVILSVLISTVSLSAQDINGVELYDELTHAQVLEMFGEPTKYHENIYPEDGVERWYYYGENYLYFMNDVLGEFTIADSSYTTLEEYFEGGLKVGDPFSRLDGFEHGRLEKYPRLPDCYHLYIGMSDNWLTLYIEDGIIVSMNCHTLC
;
A
#
# COMPACT_ATOMS: atom_id res chain seq x y z
N MET A 1 -36.48 -9.91 29.68
CA MET A 1 -35.69 -9.47 28.50
C MET A 1 -36.57 -9.71 27.24
N GLN A 2 -37.08 -8.66 26.64
CA GLN A 2 -38.05 -8.77 25.53
C GLN A 2 -37.33 -9.16 24.22
N LEU A 3 -38.02 -9.89 23.36
CA LEU A 3 -37.52 -10.41 22.06
C LEU A 3 -36.96 -9.29 21.14
N THR A 4 -37.39 -8.04 21.34
CA THR A 4 -36.92 -6.82 20.67
C THR A 4 -35.49 -6.45 21.05
N ASP A 5 -35.10 -6.63 22.31
CA ASP A 5 -33.75 -6.30 22.79
C ASP A 5 -32.71 -7.28 22.24
N MET A 6 -33.11 -8.55 22.08
CA MET A 6 -32.24 -9.58 21.54
C MET A 6 -31.95 -9.38 20.03
N LYS A 7 -32.95 -8.88 19.26
CA LYS A 7 -32.75 -8.55 17.85
C LYS A 7 -31.86 -7.33 17.66
N GLN A 8 -31.98 -6.30 18.49
CA GLN A 8 -31.09 -5.14 18.47
C GLN A 8 -29.66 -5.51 18.86
N PHE A 9 -29.50 -6.38 19.87
CA PHE A 9 -28.20 -6.86 20.29
C PHE A 9 -27.50 -7.69 19.20
N PHE A 10 -28.26 -8.54 18.48
CA PHE A 10 -27.74 -9.29 17.34
C PHE A 10 -27.36 -8.39 16.15
N LEU A 11 -28.12 -7.32 15.90
CA LEU A 11 -27.82 -6.36 14.82
C LEU A 11 -26.56 -5.53 15.12
N VAL A 12 -26.35 -5.18 16.39
CA VAL A 12 -25.12 -4.46 16.82
C VAL A 12 -23.89 -5.37 16.77
N ILE A 13 -24.02 -6.63 17.14
CA ILE A 13 -22.92 -7.62 17.06
C ILE A 13 -22.61 -7.92 15.58
N LEU A 14 -23.60 -8.00 14.72
CA LEU A 14 -23.38 -8.24 13.27
C LEU A 14 -22.73 -7.03 12.59
N SER A 15 -23.01 -5.80 13.05
CA SER A 15 -22.39 -4.60 12.50
C SER A 15 -20.94 -4.38 12.98
N VAL A 16 -20.57 -4.93 14.13
CA VAL A 16 -19.18 -4.90 14.67
C VAL A 16 -18.31 -6.02 14.04
N LEU A 17 -18.93 -7.05 13.47
CA LEU A 17 -18.21 -8.15 12.79
C LEU A 17 -17.94 -7.91 11.30
N ILE A 18 -18.41 -6.81 10.73
CA ILE A 18 -17.91 -6.31 9.45
C ILE A 18 -16.72 -5.37 9.76
N SER A 19 -15.72 -5.89 10.46
CA SER A 19 -14.38 -5.38 10.34
C SER A 19 -14.04 -5.54 8.86
N THR A 20 -13.85 -4.45 8.16
CA THR A 20 -13.32 -4.42 6.81
C THR A 20 -12.04 -5.24 6.84
N VAL A 21 -12.10 -6.46 6.31
CA VAL A 21 -10.89 -7.21 6.02
C VAL A 21 -10.22 -6.37 4.95
N SER A 22 -9.19 -5.64 5.34
CA SER A 22 -8.33 -4.95 4.38
C SER A 22 -7.84 -6.01 3.40
N LEU A 23 -8.24 -5.88 2.14
CA LEU A 23 -7.86 -6.83 1.08
C LEU A 23 -6.41 -6.63 0.65
N SER A 24 -5.80 -5.54 1.06
CA SER A 24 -4.42 -5.22 0.79
C SER A 24 -3.73 -4.79 2.08
N ALA A 25 -2.53 -5.36 2.31
CA ALA A 25 -1.67 -4.96 3.42
C ALA A 25 -0.54 -4.02 2.94
N GLN A 26 -0.49 -3.72 1.64
CA GLN A 26 0.50 -2.80 1.08
C GLN A 26 -0.07 -1.39 1.10
N ASP A 27 0.64 -0.50 1.77
CA ASP A 27 0.28 0.91 1.92
C ASP A 27 1.45 1.84 1.61
N ILE A 28 1.16 3.10 1.42
CA ILE A 28 2.14 4.20 1.45
C ILE A 28 1.62 5.29 2.38
N ASN A 29 2.34 5.54 3.48
CA ASN A 29 1.93 6.44 4.55
C ASN A 29 0.49 6.16 5.04
N GLY A 30 0.11 4.89 5.17
CA GLY A 30 -1.22 4.46 5.62
C GLY A 30 -2.32 4.53 4.57
N VAL A 31 -2.02 4.85 3.31
CA VAL A 31 -2.95 4.74 2.17
C VAL A 31 -2.74 3.39 1.52
N GLU A 32 -3.73 2.53 1.62
CA GLU A 32 -3.64 1.16 1.10
C GLU A 32 -3.88 1.11 -0.42
N LEU A 33 -3.34 0.09 -1.08
CA LEU A 33 -3.75 -0.24 -2.43
C LEU A 33 -5.27 -0.43 -2.48
N TYR A 34 -5.88 0.07 -3.55
CA TYR A 34 -7.32 0.11 -3.80
C TYR A 34 -8.10 1.14 -2.97
N ASP A 35 -7.45 1.94 -2.12
CA ASP A 35 -8.12 3.09 -1.51
C ASP A 35 -8.53 4.10 -2.57
N GLU A 36 -9.72 4.67 -2.40
CA GLU A 36 -10.24 5.74 -3.24
C GLU A 36 -9.86 7.10 -2.65
N LEU A 37 -9.09 7.87 -3.40
CA LEU A 37 -8.72 9.24 -3.04
C LEU A 37 -8.93 10.19 -4.23
N THR A 38 -9.75 11.20 -4.03
CA THR A 38 -9.87 12.29 -5.01
C THR A 38 -8.55 13.04 -5.15
N HIS A 39 -8.35 13.74 -6.27
CA HIS A 39 -7.18 14.60 -6.48
C HIS A 39 -6.92 15.54 -5.29
N ALA A 40 -7.97 16.17 -4.74
CA ALA A 40 -7.84 17.08 -3.61
C ALA A 40 -7.34 16.37 -2.33
N GLN A 41 -7.81 15.15 -2.07
CA GLN A 41 -7.35 14.35 -0.92
C GLN A 41 -5.89 13.91 -1.08
N VAL A 42 -5.46 13.55 -2.30
CA VAL A 42 -4.05 13.24 -2.55
C VAL A 42 -3.17 14.46 -2.26
N LEU A 43 -3.54 15.66 -2.71
CA LEU A 43 -2.81 16.88 -2.42
C LEU A 43 -2.82 17.24 -0.91
N GLU A 44 -3.92 17.00 -0.21
CA GLU A 44 -4.01 17.20 1.24
C GLU A 44 -3.06 16.28 2.01
N MET A 45 -2.97 15.01 1.62
CA MET A 45 -2.20 13.98 2.32
C MET A 45 -0.70 14.01 1.97
N PHE A 46 -0.37 14.20 0.70
CA PHE A 46 1.00 14.09 0.20
C PHE A 46 1.61 15.44 -0.19
N GLY A 47 0.82 16.52 -0.23
CA GLY A 47 1.25 17.85 -0.66
C GLY A 47 1.27 18.00 -2.19
N GLU A 48 1.86 19.12 -2.66
CA GLU A 48 2.00 19.40 -4.09
C GLU A 48 3.09 18.50 -4.70
N PRO A 49 2.78 17.76 -5.77
CA PRO A 49 3.76 16.92 -6.45
C PRO A 49 4.79 17.76 -7.21
N THR A 50 6.01 17.27 -7.33
CA THR A 50 7.06 17.89 -8.17
C THR A 50 6.71 17.79 -9.67
N LYS A 51 5.92 16.79 -10.05
CA LYS A 51 5.37 16.60 -11.39
C LYS A 51 4.04 15.87 -11.30
N TYR A 52 3.07 16.33 -12.06
CA TYR A 52 1.75 15.71 -12.19
C TYR A 52 1.47 15.39 -13.65
N HIS A 53 0.83 14.25 -13.89
CA HIS A 53 0.37 13.85 -15.19
C HIS A 53 -1.04 13.25 -15.09
N GLU A 54 -1.91 13.60 -16.02
CA GLU A 54 -3.27 13.09 -16.09
C GLU A 54 -3.61 12.71 -17.54
N ASN A 55 -4.20 11.53 -17.71
CA ASN A 55 -4.81 11.09 -18.96
C ASN A 55 -6.31 10.87 -18.74
N ILE A 56 -7.11 11.42 -19.61
CA ILE A 56 -8.57 11.24 -19.59
C ILE A 56 -8.96 10.39 -20.80
N TYR A 57 -9.53 9.23 -20.53
CA TYR A 57 -10.05 8.32 -21.54
C TYR A 57 -11.58 8.37 -21.50
N PRO A 58 -12.27 8.81 -22.56
CA PRO A 58 -13.73 9.02 -22.53
C PRO A 58 -14.56 7.82 -22.13
N GLU A 59 -14.06 6.61 -22.38
CA GLU A 59 -14.77 5.35 -22.07
C GLU A 59 -14.15 4.59 -20.89
N ASP A 60 -12.86 4.81 -20.59
CA ASP A 60 -12.09 4.01 -19.61
C ASP A 60 -11.83 4.77 -18.30
N GLY A 61 -12.03 6.09 -18.27
CA GLY A 61 -11.88 6.91 -17.07
C GLY A 61 -10.66 7.80 -17.03
N VAL A 62 -10.10 8.02 -15.85
CA VAL A 62 -9.01 8.97 -15.62
C VAL A 62 -7.84 8.26 -14.94
N GLU A 63 -6.67 8.38 -15.53
CA GLU A 63 -5.39 7.99 -14.93
C GLU A 63 -4.66 9.21 -14.40
N ARG A 64 -4.06 9.10 -13.21
CA ARG A 64 -3.27 10.18 -12.59
C ARG A 64 -1.98 9.65 -12.02
N TRP A 65 -0.88 10.34 -12.31
CA TRP A 65 0.45 10.09 -11.75
C TRP A 65 0.91 11.32 -10.98
N TYR A 66 1.25 11.10 -9.71
CA TYR A 66 1.80 12.10 -8.82
C TYR A 66 3.25 11.74 -8.50
N TYR A 67 4.19 12.60 -8.86
CA TYR A 67 5.61 12.41 -8.60
C TYR A 67 6.07 13.35 -7.50
N TYR A 68 6.76 12.81 -6.51
CA TYR A 68 7.37 13.50 -5.39
C TYR A 68 8.88 13.18 -5.38
N GLY A 69 9.64 13.85 -6.27
CA GLY A 69 11.00 13.44 -6.60
C GLY A 69 11.00 12.13 -7.39
N GLU A 70 11.64 11.11 -6.85
CA GLU A 70 11.67 9.75 -7.43
C GLU A 70 10.55 8.84 -6.91
N ASN A 71 9.85 9.27 -5.86
CA ASN A 71 8.65 8.59 -5.38
C ASN A 71 7.48 8.87 -6.31
N TYR A 72 6.56 7.92 -6.47
CA TYR A 72 5.33 8.21 -7.21
C TYR A 72 4.13 7.41 -6.73
N LEU A 73 2.95 7.95 -7.04
CA LEU A 73 1.65 7.33 -6.85
C LEU A 73 0.92 7.29 -8.19
N TYR A 74 0.29 6.17 -8.50
CA TYR A 74 -0.57 6.01 -9.66
C TYR A 74 -1.99 5.68 -9.22
N PHE A 75 -2.95 6.42 -9.78
CA PHE A 75 -4.37 6.22 -9.56
C PHE A 75 -5.09 5.98 -10.88
N MET A 76 -6.00 5.01 -10.87
CA MET A 76 -6.98 4.78 -11.94
C MET A 76 -8.37 5.05 -11.36
N ASN A 77 -9.10 6.04 -11.90
CA ASN A 77 -10.44 6.40 -11.42
C ASN A 77 -10.49 6.69 -9.92
N ASP A 78 -9.52 7.47 -9.43
CA ASP A 78 -9.32 7.80 -8.01
C ASP A 78 -8.91 6.61 -7.11
N VAL A 79 -8.70 5.42 -7.64
CA VAL A 79 -8.26 4.22 -6.90
C VAL A 79 -6.74 4.09 -6.99
N LEU A 80 -6.06 3.99 -5.83
CA LEU A 80 -4.60 3.75 -5.78
C LEU A 80 -4.27 2.36 -6.36
N GLY A 81 -3.58 2.34 -7.48
CA GLY A 81 -3.20 1.12 -8.19
C GLY A 81 -1.72 0.76 -8.08
N GLU A 82 -0.86 1.75 -7.84
CA GLU A 82 0.58 1.54 -7.83
C GLU A 82 1.29 2.64 -7.04
N PHE A 83 2.38 2.30 -6.38
CA PHE A 83 3.28 3.28 -5.78
C PHE A 83 4.74 2.83 -5.82
N THR A 84 5.65 3.81 -5.78
CA THR A 84 7.07 3.59 -5.58
C THR A 84 7.57 4.49 -4.45
N ILE A 85 8.34 3.90 -3.53
CA ILE A 85 9.07 4.59 -2.47
C ILE A 85 10.57 4.47 -2.82
N ALA A 86 11.20 5.59 -3.16
CA ALA A 86 12.59 5.65 -3.61
C ALA A 86 13.49 6.43 -2.64
N ASP A 87 12.92 7.04 -1.59
CA ASP A 87 13.65 7.71 -0.53
C ASP A 87 12.98 7.50 0.84
N SER A 88 13.56 8.03 1.90
CA SER A 88 13.10 7.85 3.27
C SER A 88 11.93 8.77 3.69
N SER A 89 11.35 9.53 2.76
CA SER A 89 10.23 10.46 3.05
C SER A 89 8.92 9.74 3.29
N TYR A 90 8.79 8.51 2.80
CA TYR A 90 7.58 7.70 2.89
C TYR A 90 7.85 6.37 3.55
N THR A 91 6.82 5.83 4.18
CA THR A 91 6.80 4.53 4.86
C THR A 91 5.77 3.61 4.23
N THR A 92 5.92 2.31 4.47
CA THR A 92 4.93 1.28 4.16
C THR A 92 4.87 0.28 5.30
N LEU A 93 3.81 -0.53 5.36
CA LEU A 93 3.66 -1.62 6.33
C LEU A 93 3.74 -1.15 7.79
N GLU A 94 3.18 0.03 8.11
CA GLU A 94 3.19 0.59 9.47
C GLU A 94 2.45 -0.32 10.47
N GLU A 95 1.50 -1.12 10.00
CA GLU A 95 0.80 -2.11 10.83
C GLU A 95 1.74 -3.22 11.34
N TYR A 96 2.78 -3.55 10.58
CA TYR A 96 3.69 -4.68 10.86
C TYR A 96 5.05 -4.26 11.40
N PHE A 97 5.47 -3.03 11.15
CA PHE A 97 6.77 -2.51 11.59
C PHE A 97 6.60 -1.21 12.36
N GLU A 98 7.14 -1.13 13.55
CA GLU A 98 7.14 0.12 14.32
C GLU A 98 7.80 1.25 13.51
N GLY A 99 7.02 2.31 13.22
CA GLY A 99 7.41 3.42 12.36
C GLY A 99 7.51 3.09 10.88
N GLY A 100 6.88 1.98 10.45
CA GLY A 100 6.85 1.53 9.07
C GLY A 100 8.19 1.01 8.55
N LEU A 101 8.16 0.40 7.37
CA LEU A 101 9.35 0.04 6.59
C LEU A 101 9.65 1.19 5.61
N LYS A 102 10.93 1.58 5.48
CA LYS A 102 11.34 2.71 4.63
C LYS A 102 12.68 2.47 3.93
N VAL A 103 12.93 3.24 2.89
CA VAL A 103 14.24 3.29 2.25
C VAL A 103 15.29 3.75 3.26
N GLY A 104 16.43 3.08 3.28
CA GLY A 104 17.50 3.26 4.26
C GLY A 104 17.46 2.27 5.43
N ASP A 105 16.38 1.53 5.59
CA ASP A 105 16.31 0.48 6.60
C ASP A 105 17.20 -0.71 6.23
N PRO A 106 17.84 -1.37 7.23
CA PRO A 106 18.55 -2.60 6.97
C PRO A 106 17.57 -3.72 6.56
N PHE A 107 17.94 -4.49 5.56
CA PHE A 107 17.12 -5.62 5.07
C PHE A 107 16.84 -6.64 6.16
N SER A 108 17.73 -6.75 7.16
CA SER A 108 17.55 -7.60 8.35
C SER A 108 16.34 -7.25 9.21
N ARG A 109 15.69 -6.08 9.01
CA ARG A 109 14.39 -5.80 9.65
C ARG A 109 13.29 -6.80 9.25
N LEU A 110 13.48 -7.49 8.13
CA LEU A 110 12.56 -8.53 7.66
C LEU A 110 12.90 -9.93 8.22
N ASP A 111 13.99 -10.07 8.97
CA ASP A 111 14.36 -11.35 9.58
C ASP A 111 13.28 -11.78 10.59
N GLY A 112 12.73 -12.98 10.38
CA GLY A 112 11.66 -13.50 11.23
C GLY A 112 10.28 -12.88 11.01
N PHE A 113 10.07 -12.16 9.90
CA PHE A 113 8.74 -11.64 9.56
C PHE A 113 7.74 -12.78 9.34
N GLU A 114 6.74 -12.86 10.24
CA GLU A 114 5.79 -13.99 10.31
C GLU A 114 4.45 -13.71 9.59
N HIS A 115 4.19 -12.45 9.20
CA HIS A 115 2.91 -12.03 8.61
C HIS A 115 2.85 -12.17 7.10
N GLY A 116 3.89 -12.76 6.49
CA GLY A 116 3.99 -12.89 5.04
C GLY A 116 5.10 -13.81 4.60
N ARG A 117 5.40 -13.77 3.32
CA ARG A 117 6.41 -14.59 2.67
C ARG A 117 7.36 -13.70 1.87
N LEU A 118 8.66 -13.84 2.15
CA LEU A 118 9.73 -13.16 1.42
C LEU A 118 10.36 -14.12 0.41
N GLU A 119 10.34 -13.77 -0.86
CA GLU A 119 10.90 -14.56 -1.95
C GLU A 119 11.94 -13.76 -2.73
N LYS A 120 13.11 -14.35 -2.96
CA LYS A 120 14.12 -13.75 -3.84
C LYS A 120 13.64 -13.80 -5.28
N TYR A 121 13.66 -12.65 -5.98
CA TYR A 121 13.32 -12.61 -7.39
C TYR A 121 14.46 -13.22 -8.23
N PRO A 122 14.20 -14.28 -9.01
CA PRO A 122 15.28 -15.09 -9.60
C PRO A 122 16.06 -14.38 -10.73
N ARG A 123 15.49 -13.30 -11.30
CA ARG A 123 16.09 -12.61 -12.45
C ARG A 123 16.95 -11.40 -12.08
N LEU A 124 16.84 -10.91 -10.84
CA LEU A 124 17.61 -9.77 -10.34
C LEU A 124 18.26 -10.14 -9.01
N PRO A 125 19.59 -9.97 -8.87
CA PRO A 125 20.34 -10.52 -7.74
C PRO A 125 19.90 -10.00 -6.38
N ASP A 126 19.56 -8.72 -6.26
CA ASP A 126 19.27 -8.06 -4.99
C ASP A 126 17.83 -7.52 -4.96
N CYS A 127 16.91 -8.30 -5.54
CA CYS A 127 15.49 -8.00 -5.59
C CYS A 127 14.68 -9.10 -4.90
N TYR A 128 13.71 -8.69 -4.08
CA TYR A 128 12.86 -9.59 -3.30
C TYR A 128 11.40 -9.18 -3.44
N HIS A 129 10.52 -10.16 -3.43
CA HIS A 129 9.08 -9.96 -3.34
C HIS A 129 8.61 -10.30 -1.94
N LEU A 130 7.97 -9.36 -1.27
CA LEU A 130 7.34 -9.53 0.03
C LEU A 130 5.82 -9.62 -0.16
N TYR A 131 5.28 -10.78 0.08
CA TYR A 131 3.83 -11.06 0.08
C TYR A 131 3.31 -10.91 1.50
N ILE A 132 2.22 -10.18 1.70
CA ILE A 132 1.60 -9.96 3.01
C ILE A 132 0.28 -10.72 3.08
N GLY A 133 0.12 -11.52 4.13
CA GLY A 133 -1.09 -12.30 4.34
C GLY A 133 -1.36 -13.28 3.19
N MET A 134 -2.61 -13.29 2.70
CA MET A 134 -3.05 -14.12 1.57
C MET A 134 -3.25 -13.30 0.28
N SER A 135 -2.68 -12.08 0.22
CA SER A 135 -2.75 -11.23 -0.97
C SER A 135 -1.91 -11.80 -2.11
N ASP A 136 -2.43 -11.72 -3.34
CA ASP A 136 -1.67 -12.01 -4.55
C ASP A 136 -0.76 -10.84 -4.96
N ASN A 137 -0.93 -9.66 -4.35
CA ASN A 137 -0.05 -8.53 -4.54
C ASN A 137 1.20 -8.68 -3.69
N TRP A 138 2.30 -8.11 -4.15
CA TRP A 138 3.56 -8.11 -3.42
C TRP A 138 4.21 -6.74 -3.45
N LEU A 139 4.99 -6.46 -2.41
CA LEU A 139 5.91 -5.35 -2.37
C LEU A 139 7.26 -5.82 -2.91
N THR A 140 7.74 -5.19 -3.97
CA THR A 140 9.08 -5.46 -4.51
C THR A 140 10.10 -4.61 -3.76
N LEU A 141 11.11 -5.24 -3.22
CA LEU A 141 12.21 -4.63 -2.47
C LEU A 141 13.50 -4.72 -3.28
N TYR A 142 14.18 -3.60 -3.46
CA TYR A 142 15.51 -3.54 -4.05
C TYR A 142 16.53 -3.27 -2.95
N ILE A 143 17.58 -4.09 -2.91
CA ILE A 143 18.55 -4.11 -1.82
C ILE A 143 19.94 -3.81 -2.38
N GLU A 144 20.67 -2.89 -1.75
CA GLU A 144 22.08 -2.65 -2.01
C GLU A 144 22.85 -2.69 -0.68
N ASP A 145 23.93 -3.46 -0.62
CA ASP A 145 24.77 -3.61 0.58
C ASP A 145 23.98 -3.94 1.87
N GLY A 146 22.90 -4.71 1.75
CA GLY A 146 22.02 -5.09 2.86
C GLY A 146 21.06 -3.98 3.33
N ILE A 147 20.91 -2.91 2.55
CA ILE A 147 20.02 -1.79 2.82
C ILE A 147 18.91 -1.76 1.75
N ILE A 148 17.70 -1.46 2.16
CA ILE A 148 16.56 -1.23 1.25
C ILE A 148 16.77 0.11 0.55
N VAL A 149 16.92 0.09 -0.77
CA VAL A 149 17.16 1.31 -1.57
C VAL A 149 15.92 1.75 -2.36
N SER A 150 14.97 0.85 -2.60
CA SER A 150 13.69 1.19 -3.22
C SER A 150 12.66 0.11 -2.92
N MET A 151 11.39 0.52 -2.90
CA MET A 151 10.25 -0.38 -2.74
C MET A 151 9.18 0.01 -3.74
N ASN A 152 8.55 -0.95 -4.41
CA ASN A 152 7.40 -0.66 -5.25
C ASN A 152 6.30 -1.72 -5.11
N CYS A 153 5.09 -1.29 -5.29
CA CYS A 153 3.93 -2.15 -5.34
C CYS A 153 3.13 -1.84 -6.59
N HIS A 154 2.79 -2.89 -7.34
CA HIS A 154 1.95 -2.82 -8.52
C HIS A 154 0.75 -3.74 -8.32
N THR A 155 -0.42 -3.28 -8.70
CA THR A 155 -1.56 -4.18 -8.85
C THR A 155 -1.37 -5.01 -10.11
N LEU A 156 -1.65 -6.31 -10.02
CA LEU A 156 -1.80 -7.13 -11.20
C LEU A 156 -3.07 -6.71 -11.93
N CYS A 157 -2.93 -6.13 -13.11
CA CYS A 157 -4.06 -5.85 -14.01
C CYS A 157 -4.56 -7.13 -14.67
#